data_d38c1c0021eb14b6c2aea15924669699
#
_entry.id   d38c1c0021eb14b6c2aea15924669699
#
_cell.length_a   1.000
_cell.length_b   1.000
_cell.length_c   1.000
_cell.angle_alpha   90.00
_cell.angle_beta   90.00
_cell.angle_gamma   90.00
#
_symmetry.space_group_name_H-M   'P 1'
#
loop_
_entity.id
_entity.type
_entity.pdbx_description
1 polymer ?
#
loop_
_entity_poly.entity_id
_entity_poly.type
_entity_poly.pdbx_seq_one_letter_code
_entity_poly.pdbx_strand_id
1 'polypeptide(L)'
;MSNVKDPKAADEQLIQQAFDSLLNDYLHSNHRRKVERITKAFTFARHAHDGVKRLSGEPYIMHPLAVAQIVCSEMGLGSTSICSALLHDVVEDADYTVEDIKNMFGDKIAQIVDGLTKISGGIFGEQASAQAENFRKLLLTMNNDIRVILIKIADRLHNMRTLGAMLPAKQYKIAGETLYLYAPLAHRLGLFSIKTELEDLSFKYEHPEEYDFIHQQLKSTEKARNMLFEHFAAPVDPKLKALGLTYEMRARVKSAYSIWNKMQVKGVSFEDIYDIFAVRIIFESLPDVDDKNVCWDIYSAITDIYRIRPDRIRDWVSRSKANGYQALHLTVMGPDGQWVEIQIRSRRMDEIAEKGFAAHWKYKENHVEEDTELDKWLQTITEILENPDPNALDFLDTIKMNLFTTEIFVFTPKGDIKTLPQNATALDFAFALHTNIGNKCIGAKVNHRLVPLSHRLSSGDQIEILTSRSQQPQA
;
A
#
# COMPACT_ATOMS: atom_id res chain seq x y z
N MET A 1 -51.85 -4.13 9.46
CA MET A 1 -50.91 -4.86 10.32
C MET A 1 -49.53 -4.71 9.69
N SER A 2 -48.72 -3.78 10.20
CA SER A 2 -47.38 -3.56 9.75
C SER A 2 -46.51 -4.75 10.21
N ASN A 3 -45.90 -5.47 9.26
CA ASN A 3 -44.87 -6.47 9.52
C ASN A 3 -43.71 -5.81 10.24
N VAL A 4 -43.69 -5.78 11.54
CA VAL A 4 -42.50 -5.52 12.34
C VAL A 4 -41.63 -6.77 12.14
N LYS A 5 -40.66 -6.74 11.21
CA LYS A 5 -39.65 -7.78 11.11
C LYS A 5 -38.95 -7.87 12.46
N ASP A 6 -38.87 -9.05 13.02
CA ASP A 6 -38.15 -9.33 14.25
C ASP A 6 -36.68 -8.83 14.04
N PRO A 7 -36.18 -7.90 14.86
CA PRO A 7 -34.82 -7.35 14.70
C PRO A 7 -33.75 -8.43 14.73
N LYS A 8 -33.96 -9.51 15.52
CA LYS A 8 -33.03 -10.65 15.57
C LYS A 8 -33.01 -11.43 14.25
N ALA A 9 -34.18 -11.65 13.64
CA ALA A 9 -34.24 -12.32 12.35
C ALA A 9 -33.57 -11.52 11.23
N ALA A 10 -33.65 -10.17 11.29
CA ALA A 10 -32.97 -9.28 10.35
C ALA A 10 -31.43 -9.34 10.55
N ASP A 11 -30.94 -9.27 11.78
CA ASP A 11 -29.51 -9.40 12.12
C ASP A 11 -28.95 -10.76 11.65
N GLU A 12 -29.69 -11.86 11.88
CA GLU A 12 -29.32 -13.20 11.41
C GLU A 12 -29.20 -13.31 9.90
N GLN A 13 -30.16 -12.73 9.18
CA GLN A 13 -30.12 -12.71 7.71
C GLN A 13 -28.91 -11.91 7.20
N LEU A 14 -28.59 -10.78 7.82
CA LEU A 14 -27.45 -9.95 7.48
C LEU A 14 -26.11 -10.69 7.68
N ILE A 15 -25.96 -11.36 8.85
CA ILE A 15 -24.76 -12.15 9.18
C ILE A 15 -24.57 -13.27 8.15
N GLN A 16 -25.65 -14.02 7.85
CA GLN A 16 -25.56 -15.14 6.90
C GLN A 16 -25.20 -14.65 5.50
N GLN A 17 -25.81 -13.56 5.02
CA GLN A 17 -25.47 -12.98 3.71
C GLN A 17 -24.02 -12.54 3.62
N ALA A 18 -23.47 -11.91 4.66
CA ALA A 18 -22.06 -11.51 4.70
C ALA A 18 -21.12 -12.73 4.69
N PHE A 19 -21.46 -13.78 5.41
CA PHE A 19 -20.67 -15.01 5.42
C PHE A 19 -20.74 -15.75 4.07
N ASP A 20 -21.91 -15.82 3.46
CA ASP A 20 -22.09 -16.44 2.13
C ASP A 20 -21.29 -15.68 1.06
N SER A 21 -21.24 -14.34 1.15
CA SER A 21 -20.41 -13.51 0.28
C SER A 21 -18.93 -13.84 0.43
N LEU A 22 -18.43 -13.93 1.69
CA LEU A 22 -17.04 -14.30 1.97
C LEU A 22 -16.71 -15.68 1.40
N LEU A 23 -17.59 -16.67 1.58
CA LEU A 23 -17.38 -18.02 1.05
C LEU A 23 -17.41 -18.03 -0.48
N ASN A 24 -18.31 -17.29 -1.10
CA ASN A 24 -18.38 -17.17 -2.55
C ASN A 24 -17.08 -16.62 -3.12
N ASP A 25 -16.54 -15.53 -2.55
CA ASP A 25 -15.29 -14.94 -3.00
C ASP A 25 -14.10 -15.89 -2.76
N TYR A 26 -14.07 -16.57 -1.61
CA TYR A 26 -13.05 -17.57 -1.33
C TYR A 26 -13.09 -18.74 -2.34
N LEU A 27 -14.27 -19.23 -2.72
CA LEU A 27 -14.45 -20.32 -3.69
C LEU A 27 -14.00 -19.92 -5.10
N HIS A 28 -14.11 -18.65 -5.47
CA HIS A 28 -13.62 -18.10 -6.72
C HIS A 28 -12.11 -17.77 -6.69
N SER A 29 -11.49 -17.82 -5.52
CA SER A 29 -10.05 -17.62 -5.35
C SER A 29 -9.25 -18.88 -5.71
N ASN A 30 -7.93 -18.72 -5.85
CA ASN A 30 -7.03 -19.85 -6.06
C ASN A 30 -6.82 -20.71 -4.80
N HIS A 31 -7.33 -20.30 -3.63
CA HIS A 31 -7.12 -20.93 -2.32
C HIS A 31 -8.27 -21.82 -1.83
N ARG A 32 -9.25 -22.14 -2.64
CA ARG A 32 -10.58 -22.71 -2.36
C ARG A 32 -10.67 -24.08 -1.65
N ARG A 33 -9.61 -24.58 -0.99
CA ARG A 33 -9.54 -25.98 -0.50
C ARG A 33 -9.95 -26.20 0.96
N LYS A 34 -10.26 -25.16 1.76
CA LYS A 34 -10.43 -25.30 3.22
C LYS A 34 -11.67 -24.56 3.74
N VAL A 35 -12.81 -24.73 3.07
CA VAL A 35 -14.09 -24.10 3.43
C VAL A 35 -14.52 -24.49 4.85
N GLU A 36 -14.43 -25.78 5.23
CA GLU A 36 -14.81 -26.26 6.55
C GLU A 36 -14.07 -25.54 7.70
N ARG A 37 -12.77 -25.21 7.47
CA ARG A 37 -11.97 -24.50 8.47
C ARG A 37 -12.44 -23.06 8.63
N ILE A 38 -12.81 -22.40 7.57
CA ILE A 38 -13.37 -21.03 7.58
C ILE A 38 -14.73 -21.03 8.25
N THR A 39 -15.60 -21.99 7.92
CA THR A 39 -16.91 -22.15 8.54
C THR A 39 -16.79 -22.40 10.04
N LYS A 40 -15.86 -23.27 10.47
CA LYS A 40 -15.57 -23.48 11.89
C LYS A 40 -15.13 -22.22 12.61
N ALA A 41 -14.23 -21.43 12.00
CA ALA A 41 -13.75 -20.16 12.57
C ALA A 41 -14.87 -19.12 12.67
N PHE A 42 -15.69 -19.01 11.64
CA PHE A 42 -16.87 -18.13 11.66
C PHE A 42 -17.87 -18.52 12.76
N THR A 43 -18.25 -19.81 12.85
CA THR A 43 -19.19 -20.29 13.86
C THR A 43 -18.67 -20.01 15.27
N PHE A 44 -17.38 -20.22 15.49
CA PHE A 44 -16.74 -19.95 16.77
C PHE A 44 -16.73 -18.44 17.10
N ALA A 45 -16.29 -17.59 16.17
CA ALA A 45 -16.27 -16.13 16.35
C ALA A 45 -17.68 -15.56 16.58
N ARG A 46 -18.68 -16.07 15.84
CA ARG A 46 -20.09 -15.69 16.03
C ARG A 46 -20.59 -16.02 17.43
N HIS A 47 -20.25 -17.21 17.95
CA HIS A 47 -20.63 -17.59 19.31
C HIS A 47 -19.91 -16.73 20.36
N ALA A 48 -18.63 -16.43 20.16
CA ALA A 48 -17.83 -15.60 21.05
C ALA A 48 -18.38 -14.17 21.19
N HIS A 49 -18.97 -13.63 20.14
CA HIS A 49 -19.53 -12.27 20.10
C HIS A 49 -21.06 -12.23 20.13
N ASP A 50 -21.72 -13.32 20.57
CA ASP A 50 -23.18 -13.37 20.61
C ASP A 50 -23.76 -12.30 21.54
N GLY A 51 -24.77 -11.57 21.03
CA GLY A 51 -25.43 -10.48 21.77
C GLY A 51 -24.63 -9.18 21.86
N VAL A 52 -23.38 -9.12 21.40
CA VAL A 52 -22.57 -7.89 21.39
C VAL A 52 -22.89 -7.06 20.16
N LYS A 53 -23.05 -5.74 20.34
CA LYS A 53 -23.30 -4.78 19.25
C LYS A 53 -22.23 -3.69 19.19
N ARG A 54 -21.93 -3.23 17.99
CA ARG A 54 -21.05 -2.06 17.73
C ARG A 54 -21.79 -0.77 18.09
N LEU A 55 -21.03 0.35 18.15
CA LEU A 55 -21.62 1.70 18.32
C LEU A 55 -22.56 2.09 17.20
N SER A 56 -22.39 1.53 15.99
CA SER A 56 -23.29 1.67 14.85
C SER A 56 -24.63 0.94 15.02
N GLY A 57 -24.76 0.08 16.04
CA GLY A 57 -25.96 -0.72 16.33
C GLY A 57 -26.00 -2.09 15.65
N GLU A 58 -25.08 -2.41 14.75
CA GLU A 58 -24.97 -3.72 14.09
C GLU A 58 -24.35 -4.78 15.00
N PRO A 59 -24.62 -6.10 14.77
CA PRO A 59 -23.97 -7.18 15.49
C PRO A 59 -22.45 -7.12 15.36
N TYR A 60 -21.72 -7.35 16.46
CA TYR A 60 -20.25 -7.21 16.47
C TYR A 60 -19.55 -8.12 15.44
N ILE A 61 -20.07 -9.34 15.24
CA ILE A 61 -19.53 -10.31 14.27
C ILE A 61 -19.41 -9.76 12.82
N MET A 62 -20.16 -8.71 12.49
CA MET A 62 -20.07 -8.06 11.18
C MET A 62 -18.68 -7.45 10.95
N HIS A 63 -18.00 -7.01 12.02
CA HIS A 63 -16.64 -6.49 11.92
C HIS A 63 -15.61 -7.56 11.55
N PRO A 64 -15.46 -8.68 12.30
CA PRO A 64 -14.57 -9.77 11.88
C PRO A 64 -14.88 -10.33 10.49
N LEU A 65 -16.16 -10.40 10.12
CA LEU A 65 -16.57 -10.80 8.77
C LEU A 65 -16.07 -9.82 7.70
N ALA A 66 -16.23 -8.52 7.92
CA ALA A 66 -15.76 -7.50 6.99
C ALA A 66 -14.22 -7.49 6.88
N VAL A 67 -13.50 -7.65 7.99
CA VAL A 67 -12.03 -7.80 8.00
C VAL A 67 -11.61 -9.04 7.21
N ALA A 68 -12.29 -10.18 7.42
CA ALA A 68 -12.03 -11.41 6.67
C ALA A 68 -12.34 -11.26 5.18
N GLN A 69 -13.38 -10.49 4.83
CA GLN A 69 -13.71 -10.16 3.45
C GLN A 69 -12.60 -9.35 2.76
N ILE A 70 -12.08 -8.31 3.42
CA ILE A 70 -10.95 -7.50 2.93
C ILE A 70 -9.73 -8.40 2.71
N VAL A 71 -9.40 -9.23 3.69
CA VAL A 71 -8.28 -10.19 3.65
C VAL A 71 -8.41 -11.17 2.48
N CYS A 72 -9.62 -11.66 2.21
CA CYS A 72 -9.91 -12.59 1.12
C CYS A 72 -9.90 -11.92 -0.26
N SER A 73 -10.71 -10.88 -0.43
CA SER A 73 -11.04 -10.32 -1.75
C SER A 73 -10.07 -9.23 -2.18
N GLU A 74 -9.75 -8.30 -1.26
CA GLU A 74 -8.90 -7.14 -1.59
C GLU A 74 -7.41 -7.47 -1.48
N MET A 75 -7.01 -8.30 -0.49
CA MET A 75 -5.62 -8.73 -0.33
C MET A 75 -5.30 -10.06 -1.00
N GLY A 76 -6.31 -10.92 -1.28
CA GLY A 76 -6.11 -12.21 -1.93
C GLY A 76 -5.45 -13.27 -1.06
N LEU A 77 -5.59 -13.19 0.27
CA LEU A 77 -4.97 -14.12 1.22
C LEU A 77 -5.80 -15.39 1.42
N GLY A 78 -5.12 -16.47 1.82
CA GLY A 78 -5.74 -17.79 1.97
C GLY A 78 -6.41 -18.05 3.31
N SER A 79 -6.93 -19.27 3.49
CA SER A 79 -7.75 -19.70 4.62
C SER A 79 -7.15 -19.44 6.00
N THR A 80 -5.83 -19.55 6.17
CA THR A 80 -5.18 -19.27 7.48
C THR A 80 -5.38 -17.80 7.88
N SER A 81 -5.15 -16.86 6.96
CA SER A 81 -5.36 -15.43 7.22
C SER A 81 -6.83 -15.08 7.43
N ILE A 82 -7.73 -15.70 6.63
CA ILE A 82 -9.18 -15.51 6.77
C ILE A 82 -9.66 -16.00 8.14
N CYS A 83 -9.24 -17.19 8.59
CA CYS A 83 -9.56 -17.68 9.92
C CYS A 83 -9.00 -16.78 11.02
N SER A 84 -7.75 -16.32 10.88
CA SER A 84 -7.14 -15.41 11.86
C SER A 84 -7.87 -14.06 11.91
N ALA A 85 -8.36 -13.56 10.76
CA ALA A 85 -9.17 -12.34 10.69
C ALA A 85 -10.55 -12.52 11.35
N LEU A 86 -11.20 -13.68 11.19
CA LEU A 86 -12.45 -13.98 11.88
C LEU A 86 -12.28 -14.09 13.41
N LEU A 87 -11.08 -14.47 13.87
CA LEU A 87 -10.79 -14.76 15.28
C LEU A 87 -10.00 -13.65 15.98
N HIS A 88 -9.67 -12.54 15.29
CA HIS A 88 -8.68 -11.57 15.78
C HIS A 88 -9.04 -10.89 17.09
N ASP A 89 -10.33 -10.64 17.36
CA ASP A 89 -10.82 -9.98 18.57
C ASP A 89 -11.31 -10.98 19.63
N VAL A 90 -11.39 -12.28 19.32
CA VAL A 90 -12.00 -13.28 20.24
C VAL A 90 -11.25 -13.39 21.57
N VAL A 91 -9.92 -13.27 21.54
CA VAL A 91 -9.09 -13.36 22.76
C VAL A 91 -9.15 -12.07 23.59
N GLU A 92 -9.49 -10.94 22.96
CA GLU A 92 -9.57 -9.64 23.64
C GLU A 92 -10.95 -9.37 24.22
N ASP A 93 -11.99 -9.71 23.46
CA ASP A 93 -13.36 -9.31 23.74
C ASP A 93 -14.21 -10.44 24.36
N ALA A 94 -13.68 -11.67 24.45
CA ALA A 94 -14.39 -12.83 25.00
C ALA A 94 -13.50 -13.66 25.94
N ASP A 95 -14.13 -14.58 26.71
CA ASP A 95 -13.45 -15.41 27.69
C ASP A 95 -12.69 -16.61 27.05
N TYR A 96 -11.91 -16.35 25.99
CA TYR A 96 -11.09 -17.37 25.33
C TYR A 96 -9.61 -16.99 25.37
N THR A 97 -8.76 -18.02 25.48
CA THR A 97 -7.31 -17.86 25.51
C THR A 97 -6.67 -18.21 24.17
N VAL A 98 -5.42 -17.78 23.96
CA VAL A 98 -4.62 -18.17 22.78
C VAL A 98 -4.46 -19.70 22.73
N GLU A 99 -4.39 -20.39 23.88
CA GLU A 99 -4.29 -21.85 23.94
C GLU A 99 -5.57 -22.54 23.45
N ASP A 100 -6.75 -21.95 23.72
CA ASP A 100 -8.01 -22.44 23.17
C ASP A 100 -8.02 -22.32 21.63
N ILE A 101 -7.56 -21.19 21.10
CA ILE A 101 -7.40 -21.02 19.65
C ILE A 101 -6.43 -22.05 19.07
N LYS A 102 -5.32 -22.32 19.75
CA LYS A 102 -4.33 -23.31 19.34
C LYS A 102 -4.93 -24.72 19.28
N ASN A 103 -5.64 -25.14 20.32
CA ASN A 103 -6.27 -26.45 20.40
C ASN A 103 -7.34 -26.66 19.33
N MET A 104 -8.06 -25.59 18.94
CA MET A 104 -9.16 -25.66 17.97
C MET A 104 -8.73 -25.48 16.53
N PHE A 105 -7.74 -24.61 16.26
CA PHE A 105 -7.38 -24.14 14.90
C PHE A 105 -5.91 -24.39 14.55
N GLY A 106 -5.08 -24.81 15.52
CA GLY A 106 -3.66 -25.14 15.35
C GLY A 106 -2.72 -23.95 15.59
N ASP A 107 -1.42 -24.29 15.79
CA ASP A 107 -0.37 -23.35 16.20
C ASP A 107 -0.29 -22.09 15.32
N LYS A 108 -0.40 -22.24 14.00
CA LYS A 108 -0.19 -21.11 13.09
C LYS A 108 -1.27 -20.03 13.19
N ILE A 109 -2.53 -20.41 13.35
CA ILE A 109 -3.62 -19.44 13.57
C ILE A 109 -3.47 -18.82 14.95
N ALA A 110 -3.17 -19.62 15.99
CA ALA A 110 -2.96 -19.13 17.35
C ALA A 110 -1.82 -18.10 17.43
N GLN A 111 -0.69 -18.34 16.75
CA GLN A 111 0.43 -17.39 16.67
C GLN A 111 0.02 -16.05 16.04
N ILE A 112 -0.76 -16.09 14.95
CA ILE A 112 -1.22 -14.87 14.28
C ILE A 112 -2.20 -14.11 15.19
N VAL A 113 -3.15 -14.80 15.81
CA VAL A 113 -4.12 -14.19 16.75
C VAL A 113 -3.41 -13.60 17.96
N ASP A 114 -2.46 -14.31 18.58
CA ASP A 114 -1.62 -13.79 19.68
C ASP A 114 -0.87 -12.52 19.28
N GLY A 115 -0.33 -12.49 18.05
CA GLY A 115 0.31 -11.31 17.50
C GLY A 115 -0.65 -10.12 17.36
N LEU A 116 -1.88 -10.36 16.93
CA LEU A 116 -2.91 -9.34 16.77
C LEU A 116 -3.36 -8.77 18.12
N THR A 117 -3.59 -9.64 19.12
CA THR A 117 -3.99 -9.30 20.49
C THR A 117 -2.94 -8.42 21.20
N LYS A 118 -1.66 -8.72 21.08
CA LYS A 118 -0.57 -7.93 21.69
C LYS A 118 -0.48 -6.47 21.21
N ILE A 119 -1.14 -6.16 20.10
CA ILE A 119 -1.09 -4.85 19.44
C ILE A 119 -2.32 -3.98 19.77
N SER A 120 -3.38 -4.55 20.36
CA SER A 120 -4.70 -3.89 20.46
C SER A 120 -4.79 -2.76 21.47
N GLY A 121 -3.82 -2.57 22.34
CA GLY A 121 -3.83 -1.49 23.34
C GLY A 121 -3.89 -0.05 22.79
N GLY A 122 -4.09 0.12 21.46
CA GLY A 122 -4.08 1.43 20.77
C GLY A 122 -2.66 1.98 20.63
N ILE A 123 -2.33 2.50 19.44
CA ILE A 123 -1.00 3.10 19.21
C ILE A 123 -0.90 4.48 19.87
N PHE A 124 -2.02 5.10 20.23
CA PHE A 124 -2.05 6.38 20.95
C PHE A 124 -2.39 6.22 22.43
N GLY A 125 -1.37 6.04 23.27
CA GLY A 125 -1.44 6.41 24.68
C GLY A 125 -1.48 7.95 24.84
N GLU A 126 -1.76 8.43 26.04
CA GLU A 126 -1.72 9.89 26.35
C GLU A 126 -0.29 10.46 26.29
N GLN A 127 0.75 9.61 26.20
CA GLN A 127 2.15 10.01 26.13
C GLN A 127 2.79 9.48 24.84
N ALA A 128 3.62 10.29 24.19
CA ALA A 128 4.36 9.95 22.96
C ALA A 128 5.21 8.67 23.10
N SER A 129 5.69 8.35 24.30
CA SER A 129 6.43 7.12 24.60
C SER A 129 5.59 5.85 24.47
N ALA A 130 4.29 5.91 24.80
CA ALA A 130 3.39 4.77 24.66
C ALA A 130 3.05 4.46 23.19
N GLN A 131 3.00 5.50 22.36
CA GLN A 131 2.81 5.35 20.90
C GLN A 131 4.00 4.65 20.25
N ALA A 132 5.21 5.08 20.61
CA ALA A 132 6.46 4.48 20.13
C ALA A 132 6.54 2.99 20.51
N GLU A 133 6.20 2.65 21.73
CA GLU A 133 6.27 1.29 22.24
C GLU A 133 5.23 0.37 21.55
N ASN A 134 4.00 0.84 21.34
CA ASN A 134 2.99 0.08 20.64
C ASN A 134 3.32 -0.12 19.15
N PHE A 135 3.89 0.90 18.51
CA PHE A 135 4.36 0.78 17.14
C PHE A 135 5.56 -0.17 17.02
N ARG A 136 6.47 -0.15 17.99
CA ARG A 136 7.57 -1.11 18.11
C ARG A 136 7.05 -2.54 18.23
N LYS A 137 6.05 -2.77 19.09
CA LYS A 137 5.39 -4.09 19.21
C LYS A 137 4.78 -4.56 17.90
N LEU A 138 4.11 -3.66 17.17
CA LEU A 138 3.55 -3.94 15.85
C LEU A 138 4.64 -4.46 14.89
N LEU A 139 5.76 -3.76 14.80
CA LEU A 139 6.86 -4.12 13.92
C LEU A 139 7.58 -5.41 14.35
N LEU A 140 7.77 -5.63 15.66
CA LEU A 140 8.35 -6.88 16.19
C LEU A 140 7.47 -8.10 15.86
N THR A 141 6.15 -7.93 15.92
CA THR A 141 5.22 -9.01 15.59
C THR A 141 5.23 -9.34 14.08
N MET A 142 5.45 -8.32 13.24
CA MET A 142 5.60 -8.48 11.79
C MET A 142 6.79 -9.38 11.42
N ASN A 143 7.87 -9.33 12.18
CA ASN A 143 9.06 -10.17 11.95
C ASN A 143 8.75 -11.67 12.10
N ASN A 144 7.81 -12.02 12.96
CA ASN A 144 7.40 -13.42 13.16
C ASN A 144 6.44 -13.91 12.06
N ASP A 145 5.52 -13.06 11.62
CA ASP A 145 4.56 -13.38 10.55
C ASP A 145 3.94 -12.10 9.96
N ILE A 146 4.27 -11.79 8.72
CA ILE A 146 3.78 -10.59 8.03
C ILE A 146 2.24 -10.54 7.92
N ARG A 147 1.56 -11.69 8.02
CA ARG A 147 0.09 -11.72 7.98
C ARG A 147 -0.56 -10.98 9.13
N VAL A 148 0.13 -10.86 10.27
CA VAL A 148 -0.35 -10.06 11.41
C VAL A 148 -0.56 -8.60 10.99
N ILE A 149 0.43 -7.99 10.32
CA ILE A 149 0.30 -6.59 9.88
C ILE A 149 -0.73 -6.43 8.75
N LEU A 150 -0.82 -7.42 7.84
CA LEU A 150 -1.81 -7.40 6.76
C LEU A 150 -3.23 -7.42 7.32
N ILE A 151 -3.51 -8.29 8.29
CA ILE A 151 -4.82 -8.36 8.97
C ILE A 151 -5.07 -7.07 9.77
N LYS A 152 -4.05 -6.51 10.43
CA LYS A 152 -4.20 -5.25 11.19
C LYS A 152 -4.47 -4.04 10.27
N ILE A 153 -3.91 -4.03 9.05
CA ILE A 153 -4.26 -3.04 8.01
C ILE A 153 -5.71 -3.23 7.55
N ALA A 154 -6.18 -4.48 7.38
CA ALA A 154 -7.58 -4.77 7.02
C ALA A 154 -8.55 -4.35 8.11
N ASP A 155 -8.23 -4.62 9.39
CA ASP A 155 -8.97 -4.15 10.57
C ASP A 155 -9.04 -2.62 10.57
N ARG A 156 -7.92 -1.93 10.40
CA ARG A 156 -7.85 -0.47 10.32
C ARG A 156 -8.72 0.07 9.17
N LEU A 157 -8.67 -0.55 8.00
CA LEU A 157 -9.47 -0.12 6.86
C LEU A 157 -10.97 -0.23 7.16
N HIS A 158 -11.42 -1.35 7.72
CA HIS A 158 -12.82 -1.50 8.10
C HIS A 158 -13.23 -0.49 9.18
N ASN A 159 -12.37 -0.25 10.18
CA ASN A 159 -12.63 0.76 11.21
C ASN A 159 -12.73 2.17 10.60
N MET A 160 -11.92 2.50 9.60
CA MET A 160 -12.01 3.78 8.87
C MET A 160 -13.30 3.89 8.05
N ARG A 161 -13.74 2.82 7.38
CA ARG A 161 -15.01 2.76 6.63
C ARG A 161 -16.23 3.01 7.53
N THR A 162 -16.14 2.61 8.79
CA THR A 162 -17.24 2.73 9.79
C THR A 162 -17.02 3.84 10.83
N LEU A 163 -16.03 4.70 10.63
CA LEU A 163 -15.59 5.70 11.62
C LEU A 163 -16.63 6.78 11.93
N GLY A 164 -17.61 6.99 11.04
CA GLY A 164 -18.67 7.98 11.19
C GLY A 164 -19.55 7.80 12.44
N ALA A 165 -19.61 6.60 13.01
CA ALA A 165 -20.36 6.34 14.24
C ALA A 165 -19.66 6.83 15.51
N MET A 166 -18.39 7.26 15.43
CA MET A 166 -17.61 7.71 16.57
C MET A 166 -17.71 9.23 16.80
N LEU A 167 -17.36 9.68 18.01
CA LEU A 167 -17.27 11.10 18.34
C LEU A 167 -16.17 11.79 17.52
N PRO A 168 -16.34 13.09 17.12
CA PRO A 168 -15.39 13.80 16.26
C PRO A 168 -13.95 13.80 16.76
N ALA A 169 -13.73 13.96 18.07
CA ALA A 169 -12.38 13.92 18.65
C ALA A 169 -11.68 12.56 18.45
N LYS A 170 -12.44 11.44 18.50
CA LYS A 170 -11.93 10.12 18.20
C LYS A 170 -11.71 9.93 16.71
N GLN A 171 -12.61 10.46 15.87
CA GLN A 171 -12.47 10.41 14.41
C GLN A 171 -11.16 11.06 13.98
N TYR A 172 -10.88 12.28 14.44
CA TYR A 172 -9.65 13.01 14.13
C TYR A 172 -8.39 12.26 14.56
N LYS A 173 -8.38 11.74 15.80
CA LYS A 173 -7.24 10.97 16.34
C LYS A 173 -6.96 9.71 15.50
N ILE A 174 -8.01 8.93 15.19
CA ILE A 174 -7.89 7.68 14.41
C ILE A 174 -7.49 7.97 12.96
N ALA A 175 -8.02 9.05 12.36
CA ALA A 175 -7.66 9.49 11.01
C ALA A 175 -6.17 9.85 10.93
N GLY A 176 -5.65 10.65 11.86
CA GLY A 176 -4.23 11.00 11.93
C GLY A 176 -3.33 9.79 12.09
N GLU A 177 -3.68 8.87 13.01
CA GLU A 177 -2.95 7.62 13.16
C GLU A 177 -2.92 6.82 11.85
N THR A 178 -4.05 6.75 11.17
CA THR A 178 -4.18 6.01 9.92
C THR A 178 -3.32 6.63 8.83
N LEU A 179 -3.36 7.95 8.67
CA LEU A 179 -2.61 8.67 7.65
C LEU A 179 -1.09 8.57 7.87
N TYR A 180 -0.64 8.67 9.13
CA TYR A 180 0.79 8.76 9.44
C TYR A 180 1.47 7.41 9.73
N LEU A 181 0.71 6.33 9.96
CA LEU A 181 1.29 5.02 10.23
C LEU A 181 0.78 3.93 9.27
N TYR A 182 -0.54 3.74 9.17
CA TYR A 182 -1.09 2.61 8.41
C TYR A 182 -1.03 2.82 6.89
N ALA A 183 -1.28 4.02 6.39
CA ALA A 183 -1.18 4.30 4.97
C ALA A 183 0.26 4.15 4.43
N PRO A 184 1.32 4.65 5.12
CA PRO A 184 2.71 4.36 4.76
C PRO A 184 3.08 2.88 4.83
N LEU A 185 2.60 2.13 5.85
CA LEU A 185 2.81 0.68 5.92
C LEU A 185 2.15 -0.03 4.74
N ALA A 186 0.90 0.30 4.42
CA ALA A 186 0.20 -0.24 3.27
C ALA A 186 0.94 0.08 1.95
N HIS A 187 1.49 1.29 1.83
CA HIS A 187 2.33 1.68 0.69
C HIS A 187 3.59 0.83 0.59
N ARG A 188 4.31 0.62 1.70
CA ARG A 188 5.54 -0.18 1.73
C ARG A 188 5.28 -1.65 1.39
N LEU A 189 4.12 -2.17 1.80
CA LEU A 189 3.67 -3.52 1.47
C LEU A 189 3.04 -3.64 0.07
N GLY A 190 3.04 -2.56 -0.73
CA GLY A 190 2.51 -2.55 -2.09
C GLY A 190 0.98 -2.59 -2.18
N LEU A 191 0.24 -2.44 -1.07
CA LEU A 191 -1.23 -2.43 -1.00
C LEU A 191 -1.77 -1.06 -1.46
N PHE A 192 -1.58 -0.72 -2.74
CA PHE A 192 -1.84 0.65 -3.22
C PHE A 192 -3.31 1.06 -3.19
N SER A 193 -4.24 0.13 -3.43
CA SER A 193 -5.67 0.38 -3.35
C SER A 193 -6.06 0.73 -1.91
N ILE A 194 -5.66 -0.12 -0.97
CA ILE A 194 -5.92 0.07 0.47
C ILE A 194 -5.27 1.34 1.00
N LYS A 195 -4.00 1.58 0.63
CA LYS A 195 -3.28 2.83 0.97
C LYS A 195 -4.05 4.06 0.52
N THR A 196 -4.52 4.06 -0.73
CA THR A 196 -5.24 5.19 -1.31
C THR A 196 -6.56 5.43 -0.59
N GLU A 197 -7.30 4.37 -0.26
CA GLU A 197 -8.55 4.47 0.49
C GLU A 197 -8.33 4.94 1.93
N LEU A 198 -7.29 4.43 2.61
CA LEU A 198 -6.92 4.90 3.95
C LEU A 198 -6.59 6.39 3.96
N GLU A 199 -5.85 6.87 2.96
CA GLU A 199 -5.53 8.30 2.81
C GLU A 199 -6.79 9.14 2.58
N ASP A 200 -7.67 8.72 1.66
CA ASP A 200 -8.90 9.45 1.34
C ASP A 200 -9.87 9.48 2.52
N LEU A 201 -10.02 8.35 3.24
CA LEU A 201 -10.84 8.30 4.44
C LEU A 201 -10.26 9.16 5.57
N SER A 202 -8.93 9.16 5.75
CA SER A 202 -8.28 10.04 6.74
C SER A 202 -8.49 11.51 6.39
N PHE A 203 -8.28 11.87 5.13
CA PHE A 203 -8.49 13.23 4.62
C PHE A 203 -9.92 13.72 4.85
N LYS A 204 -10.93 12.86 4.66
CA LYS A 204 -12.33 13.17 4.93
C LYS A 204 -12.58 13.63 6.36
N TYR A 205 -11.87 13.04 7.36
CA TYR A 205 -12.09 13.38 8.77
C TYR A 205 -11.14 14.47 9.28
N GLU A 206 -9.98 14.66 8.67
CA GLU A 206 -9.04 15.71 9.04
C GLU A 206 -9.36 17.05 8.36
N HIS A 207 -9.83 17.02 7.11
CA HIS A 207 -10.09 18.17 6.25
C HIS A 207 -11.42 18.02 5.51
N PRO A 208 -12.57 18.00 6.21
CA PRO A 208 -13.87 17.69 5.60
C PRO A 208 -14.30 18.71 4.54
N GLU A 209 -14.02 19.99 4.73
CA GLU A 209 -14.40 21.04 3.78
C GLU A 209 -13.66 20.91 2.45
N GLU A 210 -12.34 20.70 2.50
CA GLU A 210 -11.50 20.49 1.33
C GLU A 210 -11.81 19.16 0.64
N TYR A 211 -12.13 18.11 1.41
CA TYR A 211 -12.58 16.83 0.88
C TYR A 211 -13.87 16.99 0.07
N ASP A 212 -14.87 17.65 0.63
CA ASP A 212 -16.16 17.88 -0.01
C ASP A 212 -16.01 18.77 -1.26
N PHE A 213 -15.19 19.82 -1.20
CA PHE A 213 -14.87 20.66 -2.35
C PHE A 213 -14.29 19.84 -3.50
N ILE A 214 -13.24 19.04 -3.25
CA ILE A 214 -12.61 18.23 -4.30
C ILE A 214 -13.58 17.20 -4.86
N HIS A 215 -14.39 16.56 -4.03
CA HIS A 215 -15.39 15.61 -4.47
C HIS A 215 -16.47 16.26 -5.37
N GLN A 216 -16.92 17.47 -5.04
CA GLN A 216 -17.85 18.24 -5.89
C GLN A 216 -17.21 18.57 -7.24
N GLN A 217 -15.95 19.01 -7.26
CA GLN A 217 -15.21 19.28 -8.50
C GLN A 217 -15.03 18.02 -9.35
N LEU A 218 -14.67 16.89 -8.73
CA LEU A 218 -14.58 15.61 -9.43
C LEU A 218 -15.93 15.17 -10.02
N LYS A 219 -17.03 15.36 -9.30
CA LYS A 219 -18.37 15.02 -9.77
C LYS A 219 -18.83 15.92 -10.92
N SER A 220 -18.60 17.23 -10.82
CA SER A 220 -18.98 18.20 -11.87
C SER A 220 -18.27 17.96 -13.21
N THR A 221 -17.03 17.46 -13.17
CA THR A 221 -16.20 17.20 -14.35
C THR A 221 -16.25 15.74 -14.85
N GLU A 222 -17.07 14.88 -14.26
CA GLU A 222 -17.15 13.44 -14.59
C GLU A 222 -17.53 13.19 -16.06
N LYS A 223 -18.57 13.87 -16.56
CA LYS A 223 -19.01 13.74 -17.96
C LYS A 223 -17.90 14.13 -18.95
N ALA A 224 -17.22 15.24 -18.69
CA ALA A 224 -16.12 15.68 -19.53
C ALA A 224 -14.96 14.67 -19.55
N ARG A 225 -14.64 14.08 -18.38
CA ARG A 225 -13.61 13.04 -18.31
C ARG A 225 -14.00 11.75 -19.03
N ASN A 226 -15.25 11.36 -18.98
CA ASN A 226 -15.73 10.16 -19.71
C ASN A 226 -15.66 10.40 -21.22
N MET A 227 -16.07 11.58 -21.71
CA MET A 227 -15.89 11.95 -23.12
C MET A 227 -14.43 11.98 -23.55
N LEU A 228 -13.54 12.53 -22.72
CA LEU A 228 -12.10 12.54 -22.97
C LEU A 228 -11.56 11.11 -23.07
N PHE A 229 -12.01 10.19 -22.22
CA PHE A 229 -11.63 8.79 -22.30
C PHE A 229 -12.07 8.13 -23.60
N GLU A 230 -13.32 8.33 -24.02
CA GLU A 230 -13.86 7.79 -25.26
C GLU A 230 -13.12 8.34 -26.48
N HIS A 231 -12.88 9.66 -26.53
CA HIS A 231 -12.12 10.29 -27.60
C HIS A 231 -10.67 9.82 -27.65
N PHE A 232 -10.05 9.59 -26.48
CA PHE A 232 -8.70 9.05 -26.40
C PHE A 232 -8.64 7.58 -26.84
N ALA A 233 -9.58 6.75 -26.40
CA ALA A 233 -9.59 5.33 -26.66
C ALA A 233 -9.89 4.98 -28.13
N ALA A 234 -10.74 5.75 -28.79
CA ALA A 234 -11.22 5.48 -30.14
C ALA A 234 -10.09 5.27 -31.18
N PRO A 235 -9.04 6.09 -31.30
CA PRO A 235 -7.95 5.85 -32.24
C PRO A 235 -6.92 4.84 -31.70
N VAL A 236 -6.83 4.63 -30.38
CA VAL A 236 -5.87 3.67 -29.76
C VAL A 236 -6.34 2.23 -29.94
N ASP A 237 -7.63 1.97 -29.76
CA ASP A 237 -8.21 0.63 -29.82
C ASP A 237 -7.87 -0.15 -31.09
N PRO A 238 -8.01 0.40 -32.33
CA PRO A 238 -7.62 -0.31 -33.55
C PRO A 238 -6.12 -0.66 -33.61
N LYS A 239 -5.26 0.22 -33.08
CA LYS A 239 -3.81 -0.03 -33.05
C LYS A 239 -3.44 -1.16 -32.12
N LEU A 240 -4.04 -1.21 -30.93
CA LEU A 240 -3.80 -2.31 -29.96
C LEU A 240 -4.36 -3.64 -30.47
N LYS A 241 -5.51 -3.64 -31.14
CA LYS A 241 -6.07 -4.82 -31.81
C LYS A 241 -5.15 -5.34 -32.92
N ALA A 242 -4.51 -4.42 -33.67
CA ALA A 242 -3.57 -4.81 -34.72
C ALA A 242 -2.29 -5.48 -34.17
N LEU A 243 -1.93 -5.24 -32.89
CA LEU A 243 -0.84 -5.95 -32.21
C LEU A 243 -1.25 -7.37 -31.75
N GLY A 244 -2.50 -7.78 -31.98
CA GLY A 244 -2.99 -9.11 -31.56
C GLY A 244 -3.17 -9.26 -30.04
N LEU A 245 -3.26 -8.16 -29.30
CA LEU A 245 -3.35 -8.18 -27.84
C LEU A 245 -4.79 -8.36 -27.36
N THR A 246 -4.94 -9.14 -26.31
CA THR A 246 -6.12 -9.09 -25.43
C THR A 246 -5.85 -8.10 -24.32
N TYR A 247 -6.66 -7.06 -24.23
CA TYR A 247 -6.41 -5.96 -23.31
C TYR A 247 -7.71 -5.32 -22.82
N GLU A 248 -7.59 -4.57 -21.76
CA GLU A 248 -8.65 -3.74 -21.19
C GLU A 248 -8.11 -2.30 -21.00
N MET A 249 -8.89 -1.30 -21.41
CA MET A 249 -8.62 0.11 -21.12
C MET A 249 -9.58 0.61 -20.03
N ARG A 250 -9.02 1.21 -18.98
CA ARG A 250 -9.80 1.79 -17.88
C ARG A 250 -9.42 3.25 -17.66
N ALA A 251 -10.43 4.07 -17.42
CA ALA A 251 -10.23 5.40 -16.87
C ALA A 251 -9.83 5.30 -15.39
N ARG A 252 -8.86 6.09 -14.96
CA ARG A 252 -8.47 6.22 -13.55
C ARG A 252 -8.51 7.69 -13.15
N VAL A 253 -9.21 7.98 -12.07
CA VAL A 253 -9.22 9.29 -11.44
C VAL A 253 -8.30 9.26 -10.22
N LYS A 254 -7.52 10.31 -10.03
CA LYS A 254 -6.65 10.45 -8.87
C LYS A 254 -7.50 10.65 -7.61
N SER A 255 -7.08 10.08 -6.48
CA SER A 255 -7.78 10.21 -5.21
C SER A 255 -7.84 11.65 -4.70
N ALA A 256 -8.86 11.97 -3.92
CA ALA A 256 -9.08 13.31 -3.39
C ALA A 256 -7.89 13.79 -2.54
N TYR A 257 -7.34 12.94 -1.68
CA TYR A 257 -6.14 13.24 -0.91
C TYR A 257 -4.93 13.54 -1.81
N SER A 258 -4.71 12.73 -2.86
CA SER A 258 -3.59 12.94 -3.78
C SER A 258 -3.71 14.25 -4.55
N ILE A 259 -4.94 14.68 -4.89
CA ILE A 259 -5.21 15.97 -5.52
C ILE A 259 -4.91 17.10 -4.53
N TRP A 260 -5.48 17.04 -3.32
CA TRP A 260 -5.29 18.02 -2.27
C TRP A 260 -3.81 18.20 -1.91
N ASN A 261 -3.11 17.11 -1.66
CA ASN A 261 -1.68 17.15 -1.35
C ASN A 261 -0.87 17.82 -2.47
N LYS A 262 -1.24 17.58 -3.73
CA LYS A 262 -0.59 18.22 -4.87
C LYS A 262 -0.90 19.71 -4.95
N MET A 263 -2.12 20.13 -4.63
CA MET A 263 -2.49 21.56 -4.51
C MET A 263 -1.64 22.23 -3.43
N GLN A 264 -1.50 21.61 -2.26
CA GLN A 264 -0.71 22.15 -1.15
C GLN A 264 0.79 22.25 -1.48
N VAL A 265 1.39 21.15 -1.96
CA VAL A 265 2.83 21.09 -2.22
C VAL A 265 3.25 22.02 -3.35
N LYS A 266 2.40 22.21 -4.38
CA LYS A 266 2.71 23.08 -5.53
C LYS A 266 2.15 24.48 -5.43
N GLY A 267 1.27 24.76 -4.47
CA GLY A 267 0.58 26.04 -4.35
C GLY A 267 -0.30 26.38 -5.55
N VAL A 268 -0.99 25.37 -6.14
CA VAL A 268 -1.82 25.51 -7.34
C VAL A 268 -3.28 25.22 -7.05
N SER A 269 -4.18 25.76 -7.90
CA SER A 269 -5.62 25.50 -7.80
C SER A 269 -5.97 24.11 -8.34
N PHE A 270 -7.21 23.66 -8.15
CA PHE A 270 -7.70 22.38 -8.68
C PHE A 270 -7.63 22.34 -10.22
N GLU A 271 -7.96 23.44 -10.88
CA GLU A 271 -7.98 23.59 -12.34
C GLU A 271 -6.58 23.47 -12.96
N ASP A 272 -5.53 23.82 -12.20
CA ASP A 272 -4.14 23.75 -12.66
C ASP A 272 -3.55 22.34 -12.57
N ILE A 273 -4.28 21.38 -12.00
CA ILE A 273 -3.84 19.99 -11.92
C ILE A 273 -4.24 19.23 -13.19
N TYR A 274 -3.32 19.12 -14.12
CA TYR A 274 -3.52 18.47 -15.42
C TYR A 274 -3.50 16.92 -15.39
N ASP A 275 -3.06 16.26 -14.32
CA ASP A 275 -2.96 14.80 -14.18
C ASP A 275 -3.99 14.21 -13.22
N ILE A 276 -5.18 14.81 -13.13
CA ILE A 276 -6.33 14.27 -12.38
C ILE A 276 -6.81 12.97 -13.02
N PHE A 277 -6.71 12.88 -14.33
CA PHE A 277 -7.19 11.77 -15.14
C PHE A 277 -6.02 11.00 -15.76
N ALA A 278 -6.11 9.68 -15.73
CA ALA A 278 -5.20 8.77 -16.37
C ALA A 278 -5.94 7.64 -17.08
N VAL A 279 -5.31 7.08 -18.13
CA VAL A 279 -5.79 5.87 -18.81
C VAL A 279 -4.87 4.72 -18.44
N ARG A 280 -5.46 3.63 -17.97
CA ARG A 280 -4.75 2.41 -17.71
C ARG A 280 -5.02 1.41 -18.82
N ILE A 281 -3.95 0.84 -19.38
CA ILE A 281 -4.01 -0.22 -20.39
C ILE A 281 -3.45 -1.48 -19.73
N ILE A 282 -4.32 -2.50 -19.57
CA ILE A 282 -3.97 -3.78 -18.95
C ILE A 282 -4.07 -4.86 -20.03
N PHE A 283 -2.97 -5.52 -20.34
CA PHE A 283 -2.93 -6.57 -21.35
C PHE A 283 -2.70 -7.96 -20.72
N GLU A 284 -3.17 -8.99 -21.39
CA GLU A 284 -2.84 -10.37 -21.03
C GLU A 284 -1.45 -10.73 -21.57
N SER A 285 -0.63 -11.40 -20.74
CA SER A 285 0.72 -11.82 -21.13
C SER A 285 0.65 -12.79 -22.30
N LEU A 286 1.51 -12.58 -23.30
CA LEU A 286 1.63 -13.46 -24.46
C LEU A 286 2.59 -14.61 -24.15
N PRO A 287 2.32 -15.85 -24.64
CA PRO A 287 3.29 -16.93 -24.55
C PRO A 287 4.61 -16.55 -25.23
N ASP A 288 5.72 -16.84 -24.58
CA ASP A 288 7.10 -16.65 -25.10
C ASP A 288 7.50 -15.19 -25.41
N VAL A 289 6.72 -14.20 -24.97
CA VAL A 289 7.04 -12.76 -25.10
C VAL A 289 7.13 -12.13 -23.73
N ASP A 290 8.24 -11.40 -23.48
CA ASP A 290 8.40 -10.65 -22.25
C ASP A 290 7.37 -9.52 -22.16
N ASP A 291 6.65 -9.42 -21.05
CA ASP A 291 5.69 -8.35 -20.76
C ASP A 291 6.30 -6.94 -20.96
N LYS A 292 7.61 -6.79 -20.73
CA LYS A 292 8.33 -5.57 -20.98
C LYS A 292 8.27 -5.17 -22.45
N ASN A 293 8.52 -6.12 -23.36
CA ASN A 293 8.50 -5.83 -24.80
C ASN A 293 7.11 -5.40 -25.24
N VAL A 294 6.06 -6.10 -24.75
CA VAL A 294 4.66 -5.72 -25.02
C VAL A 294 4.35 -4.30 -24.53
N CYS A 295 4.86 -3.90 -23.35
CA CYS A 295 4.70 -2.52 -22.88
C CYS A 295 5.29 -1.49 -23.84
N TRP A 296 6.46 -1.77 -24.43
CA TRP A 296 7.11 -0.87 -25.39
C TRP A 296 6.44 -0.90 -26.77
N ASP A 297 5.85 -2.02 -27.20
CA ASP A 297 5.05 -2.09 -28.42
C ASP A 297 3.77 -1.24 -28.30
N ILE A 298 3.09 -1.32 -27.14
CA ILE A 298 1.95 -0.46 -26.84
C ILE A 298 2.37 1.02 -26.79
N TYR A 299 3.53 1.33 -26.18
CA TYR A 299 4.10 2.67 -26.20
C TYR A 299 4.28 3.18 -27.63
N SER A 300 4.87 2.38 -28.53
CA SER A 300 5.06 2.74 -29.94
C SER A 300 3.72 3.02 -30.62
N ALA A 301 2.73 2.15 -30.44
CA ALA A 301 1.39 2.31 -31.00
C ALA A 301 0.70 3.63 -30.55
N ILE A 302 0.89 4.03 -29.29
CA ILE A 302 0.32 5.26 -28.75
C ILE A 302 1.05 6.50 -29.30
N THR A 303 2.38 6.44 -29.39
CA THR A 303 3.19 7.56 -29.85
C THR A 303 3.09 7.81 -31.37
N ASP A 304 2.60 6.84 -32.13
CA ASP A 304 2.16 7.03 -33.51
C ASP A 304 0.94 7.96 -33.62
N ILE A 305 0.11 8.04 -32.58
CA ILE A 305 -1.13 8.83 -32.61
C ILE A 305 -0.95 10.13 -31.86
N TYR A 306 -0.32 10.10 -30.68
CA TYR A 306 -0.25 11.22 -29.75
C TYR A 306 1.19 11.66 -29.50
N ARG A 307 1.41 12.98 -29.42
CA ARG A 307 2.72 13.52 -29.04
C ARG A 307 3.02 13.30 -27.58
N ILE A 308 4.15 12.67 -27.31
CA ILE A 308 4.61 12.40 -25.95
C ILE A 308 5.27 13.62 -25.31
N ARG A 309 5.21 13.68 -23.99
CA ARG A 309 6.00 14.57 -23.16
C ARG A 309 7.23 13.83 -22.61
N PRO A 310 8.44 14.03 -23.16
CA PRO A 310 9.62 13.19 -22.89
C PRO A 310 10.06 13.18 -21.43
N ASP A 311 9.94 14.31 -20.71
CA ASP A 311 10.29 14.47 -19.29
C ASP A 311 9.34 13.71 -18.33
N ARG A 312 8.28 13.09 -18.89
CA ARG A 312 7.23 12.39 -18.14
C ARG A 312 7.15 10.89 -18.43
N ILE A 313 8.17 10.32 -19.03
CA ILE A 313 8.30 8.86 -19.13
C ILE A 313 8.83 8.33 -17.81
N ARG A 314 8.20 7.24 -17.30
CA ARG A 314 8.64 6.51 -16.10
C ARG A 314 8.65 5.02 -16.42
N ASP A 315 9.82 4.45 -16.56
CA ASP A 315 10.03 3.04 -16.85
C ASP A 315 10.22 2.25 -15.55
N TRP A 316 9.10 1.76 -15.01
CA TRP A 316 9.07 0.83 -13.88
C TRP A 316 8.94 -0.63 -14.34
N VAL A 317 8.99 -0.89 -15.65
CA VAL A 317 8.96 -2.25 -16.21
C VAL A 317 10.37 -2.82 -16.29
N SER A 318 11.32 -2.02 -16.78
CA SER A 318 12.74 -2.42 -16.82
C SER A 318 13.34 -2.55 -15.42
N ARG A 319 12.87 -1.75 -14.47
CA ARG A 319 13.28 -1.79 -13.07
C ARG A 319 12.09 -1.48 -12.16
N SER A 320 11.58 -2.51 -11.48
CA SER A 320 10.48 -2.37 -10.53
C SER A 320 10.84 -1.43 -9.37
N LYS A 321 9.83 -0.81 -8.77
CA LYS A 321 10.02 -0.10 -7.49
C LYS A 321 10.30 -1.09 -6.37
N ALA A 322 10.88 -0.61 -5.26
CA ALA A 322 11.18 -1.42 -4.08
C ALA A 322 9.97 -2.19 -3.50
N ASN A 323 8.76 -1.68 -3.71
CA ASN A 323 7.50 -2.33 -3.32
C ASN A 323 6.92 -3.26 -4.41
N GLY A 324 7.71 -3.66 -5.40
CA GLY A 324 7.31 -4.57 -6.47
C GLY A 324 6.45 -3.96 -7.57
N TYR A 325 6.14 -2.66 -7.53
CA TYR A 325 5.33 -1.99 -8.56
C TYR A 325 6.02 -1.99 -9.90
N GLN A 326 5.31 -2.43 -10.94
CA GLN A 326 5.74 -2.45 -12.34
C GLN A 326 4.67 -1.80 -13.22
N ALA A 327 5.07 -0.86 -14.06
CA ALA A 327 4.27 -0.27 -15.14
C ALA A 327 5.15 0.65 -16.00
N LEU A 328 4.79 0.84 -17.27
CA LEU A 328 5.34 1.91 -18.09
C LEU A 328 4.38 3.09 -18.04
N HIS A 329 4.86 4.24 -17.56
CA HIS A 329 4.08 5.47 -17.53
C HIS A 329 4.57 6.44 -18.59
N LEU A 330 3.63 7.06 -19.27
CA LEU A 330 3.90 8.14 -20.22
C LEU A 330 2.80 9.20 -20.12
N THR A 331 3.11 10.42 -20.54
CA THR A 331 2.14 11.50 -20.64
C THR A 331 2.13 11.99 -22.08
N VAL A 332 0.95 12.05 -22.68
CA VAL A 332 0.77 12.48 -24.07
C VAL A 332 -0.18 13.67 -24.15
N MET A 333 -0.05 14.44 -25.24
CA MET A 333 -1.06 15.41 -25.61
C MET A 333 -2.22 14.66 -26.26
N GLY A 334 -3.28 14.47 -25.51
CA GLY A 334 -4.49 13.79 -25.94
C GLY A 334 -5.43 14.67 -26.76
N PRO A 335 -6.66 14.19 -27.01
CA PRO A 335 -7.70 14.97 -27.65
C PRO A 335 -7.94 16.30 -26.93
N ASP A 336 -8.41 17.29 -27.65
CA ASP A 336 -8.78 18.61 -27.12
C ASP A 336 -7.64 19.36 -26.42
N GLY A 337 -6.37 19.02 -26.73
CA GLY A 337 -5.19 19.66 -26.16
C GLY A 337 -4.96 19.40 -24.66
N GLN A 338 -5.54 18.35 -24.11
CA GLN A 338 -5.38 17.98 -22.71
C GLN A 338 -4.26 16.94 -22.51
N TRP A 339 -3.48 17.09 -21.46
CA TRP A 339 -2.50 16.09 -21.07
C TRP A 339 -3.17 14.86 -20.46
N VAL A 340 -2.85 13.67 -20.98
CA VAL A 340 -3.34 12.39 -20.49
C VAL A 340 -2.16 11.55 -20.03
N GLU A 341 -2.18 11.12 -18.76
CA GLU A 341 -1.26 10.12 -18.24
C GLU A 341 -1.73 8.71 -18.65
N ILE A 342 -0.82 7.89 -19.13
CA ILE A 342 -1.09 6.52 -19.53
C ILE A 342 -0.24 5.59 -18.69
N GLN A 343 -0.84 4.53 -18.19
CA GLN A 343 -0.20 3.48 -17.40
C GLN A 343 -0.38 2.15 -18.12
N ILE A 344 0.71 1.59 -18.63
CA ILE A 344 0.74 0.34 -19.38
C ILE A 344 1.30 -0.74 -18.48
N ARG A 345 0.59 -1.87 -18.34
CA ARG A 345 1.01 -3.01 -17.53
C ARG A 345 0.31 -4.29 -17.93
N SER A 346 0.93 -5.46 -17.69
CA SER A 346 0.26 -6.74 -17.87
C SER A 346 -0.74 -7.02 -16.75
N ARG A 347 -1.61 -8.02 -16.92
CA ARG A 347 -2.55 -8.45 -15.89
C ARG A 347 -1.82 -8.84 -14.59
N ARG A 348 -0.69 -9.53 -14.70
CA ARG A 348 0.17 -9.87 -13.57
C ARG A 348 0.69 -8.63 -12.83
N MET A 349 1.19 -7.63 -13.58
CA MET A 349 1.66 -6.37 -12.99
C MET A 349 0.51 -5.59 -12.32
N ASP A 350 -0.70 -5.67 -12.90
CA ASP A 350 -1.91 -5.05 -12.34
C ASP A 350 -2.32 -5.73 -11.01
N GLU A 351 -2.30 -7.06 -10.96
CA GLU A 351 -2.56 -7.80 -9.72
C GLU A 351 -1.56 -7.44 -8.61
N ILE A 352 -0.27 -7.36 -8.94
CA ILE A 352 0.77 -6.95 -7.99
C ILE A 352 0.55 -5.50 -7.53
N ALA A 353 0.18 -4.60 -8.44
CA ALA A 353 -0.08 -3.22 -8.11
C ALA A 353 -1.34 -3.03 -7.24
N GLU A 354 -2.38 -3.85 -7.41
CA GLU A 354 -3.62 -3.73 -6.63
C GLU A 354 -3.55 -4.50 -5.29
N LYS A 355 -2.99 -5.72 -5.28
CA LYS A 355 -2.95 -6.63 -4.13
C LYS A 355 -1.60 -6.63 -3.37
N GLY A 356 -0.62 -5.93 -3.89
CA GLY A 356 0.70 -5.77 -3.28
C GLY A 356 1.43 -7.09 -3.08
N PHE A 357 2.13 -7.16 -1.96
CA PHE A 357 2.98 -8.29 -1.60
C PHE A 357 2.21 -9.61 -1.42
N ALA A 358 0.93 -9.56 -1.09
CA ALA A 358 0.09 -10.75 -1.01
C ALA A 358 -0.02 -11.48 -2.36
N ALA A 359 0.02 -10.75 -3.48
CA ALA A 359 0.10 -11.35 -4.82
C ALA A 359 1.46 -12.02 -5.07
N HIS A 360 2.55 -11.42 -4.58
CA HIS A 360 3.90 -12.01 -4.67
C HIS A 360 4.03 -13.33 -3.91
N TRP A 361 3.38 -13.47 -2.76
CA TRP A 361 3.40 -14.72 -1.99
C TRP A 361 2.81 -15.89 -2.75
N LYS A 362 1.82 -15.64 -3.60
CA LYS A 362 1.21 -16.64 -4.48
C LYS A 362 2.20 -17.27 -5.48
N TYR A 363 3.22 -16.49 -5.89
CA TYR A 363 4.25 -16.94 -6.82
C TYR A 363 5.46 -17.58 -6.11
N LYS A 364 5.77 -17.21 -4.85
CA LYS A 364 6.87 -17.77 -4.06
C LYS A 364 6.63 -19.24 -3.62
N GLU A 365 5.37 -19.70 -3.48
CA GLU A 365 5.10 -21.11 -3.15
C GLU A 365 5.61 -22.12 -4.21
N ASN A 366 5.95 -21.64 -5.41
CA ASN A 366 6.40 -22.47 -6.53
C ASN A 366 7.86 -22.27 -6.96
N HIS A 367 8.57 -21.25 -6.48
CA HIS A 367 9.98 -20.98 -6.85
C HIS A 367 10.77 -20.44 -5.66
N VAL A 368 11.97 -21.04 -5.45
CA VAL A 368 13.00 -20.50 -4.53
C VAL A 368 13.70 -19.38 -5.30
N GLU A 369 13.27 -18.15 -5.10
CA GLU A 369 13.94 -16.96 -5.65
C GLU A 369 14.58 -16.10 -4.56
N GLU A 370 15.63 -15.36 -4.98
CA GLU A 370 16.50 -14.49 -4.19
C GLU A 370 15.77 -13.53 -3.23
N ASP A 371 16.45 -13.13 -2.16
CA ASP A 371 16.01 -12.13 -1.20
C ASP A 371 15.38 -10.91 -1.89
N THR A 372 14.08 -10.73 -1.71
CA THR A 372 13.37 -9.57 -2.27
C THR A 372 13.75 -8.29 -1.52
N GLU A 373 13.55 -7.13 -2.14
CA GLU A 373 13.71 -5.82 -1.49
C GLU A 373 12.87 -5.70 -0.20
N LEU A 374 11.75 -6.43 -0.12
CA LEU A 374 10.96 -6.52 1.11
C LEU A 374 11.67 -7.34 2.19
N ASP A 375 12.27 -8.48 1.84
CA ASP A 375 13.00 -9.31 2.80
C ASP A 375 14.17 -8.51 3.39
N LYS A 376 14.88 -7.74 2.57
CA LYS A 376 15.93 -6.81 3.01
C LYS A 376 15.39 -5.71 3.92
N TRP A 377 14.24 -5.13 3.59
CA TRP A 377 13.60 -4.12 4.42
C TRP A 377 13.14 -4.70 5.76
N LEU A 378 12.54 -5.88 5.77
CA LEU A 378 12.16 -6.59 7.01
C LEU A 378 13.40 -6.85 7.88
N GLN A 379 14.50 -7.26 7.28
CA GLN A 379 15.78 -7.46 7.98
C GLN A 379 16.29 -6.13 8.57
N THR A 380 16.26 -5.03 7.81
CA THR A 380 16.65 -3.70 8.30
C THR A 380 15.78 -3.25 9.48
N ILE A 381 14.47 -3.45 9.40
CA ILE A 381 13.56 -3.15 10.51
C ILE A 381 13.89 -4.02 11.73
N THR A 382 14.20 -5.29 11.53
CA THR A 382 14.60 -6.20 12.61
C THR A 382 15.87 -5.71 13.29
N GLU A 383 16.91 -5.34 12.52
CA GLU A 383 18.17 -4.81 13.04
C GLU A 383 17.97 -3.51 13.86
N ILE A 384 17.08 -2.61 13.39
CA ILE A 384 16.71 -1.38 14.12
C ILE A 384 15.99 -1.73 15.43
N LEU A 385 15.14 -2.76 15.42
CA LEU A 385 14.36 -3.20 16.59
C LEU A 385 15.20 -3.92 17.65
N GLU A 386 16.23 -4.66 17.22
CA GLU A 386 17.16 -5.41 18.08
C GLU A 386 18.20 -4.50 18.74
N ASN A 387 18.50 -3.34 18.15
CA ASN A 387 19.38 -2.31 18.74
C ASN A 387 18.53 -1.15 19.27
N PRO A 388 17.99 -1.25 20.48
CA PRO A 388 17.14 -0.21 21.04
C PRO A 388 17.95 1.05 21.33
N ASP A 389 17.73 2.09 20.52
CA ASP A 389 18.12 3.45 20.88
C ASP A 389 17.37 3.84 22.18
N PRO A 390 18.03 4.39 23.19
CA PRO A 390 17.39 4.70 24.46
C PRO A 390 16.27 5.73 24.38
N ASN A 391 16.11 6.41 23.23
CA ASN A 391 15.07 7.44 23.04
C ASN A 391 13.95 6.93 22.11
N ALA A 392 12.75 6.70 22.67
CA ALA A 392 11.59 6.24 21.95
C ALA A 392 11.11 7.18 20.81
N LEU A 393 11.42 8.47 20.89
CA LEU A 393 11.08 9.47 19.86
C LEU A 393 12.02 9.35 18.66
N ASP A 394 13.32 9.20 18.89
CA ASP A 394 14.31 9.02 17.81
C ASP A 394 14.08 7.72 17.08
N PHE A 395 13.62 6.67 17.78
CA PHE A 395 13.18 5.42 17.19
C PHE A 395 11.98 5.60 16.23
N LEU A 396 10.93 6.31 16.66
CA LEU A 396 9.79 6.59 15.79
C LEU A 396 10.17 7.38 14.55
N ASP A 397 11.04 8.37 14.69
CA ASP A 397 11.48 9.19 13.57
C ASP A 397 12.38 8.39 12.61
N THR A 398 13.25 7.53 13.12
CA THR A 398 14.05 6.61 12.31
C THR A 398 13.17 5.65 11.51
N ILE A 399 12.14 5.08 12.13
CA ILE A 399 11.21 4.19 11.43
C ILE A 399 10.34 4.97 10.44
N LYS A 400 9.82 6.13 10.81
CA LYS A 400 9.08 6.99 9.86
C LYS A 400 9.94 7.31 8.64
N MET A 401 11.19 7.70 8.82
CA MET A 401 12.12 7.92 7.69
C MET A 401 12.22 6.69 6.79
N ASN A 402 12.33 5.49 7.35
CA ASN A 402 12.38 4.25 6.58
C ASN A 402 11.07 3.87 5.89
N LEU A 403 9.92 4.27 6.44
CA LEU A 403 8.60 4.05 5.84
C LEU A 403 8.31 5.03 4.70
N PHE A 404 8.72 6.29 4.84
CA PHE A 404 8.39 7.36 3.90
C PHE A 404 9.40 7.54 2.77
N THR A 405 10.50 6.79 2.71
CA THR A 405 11.52 6.98 1.69
C THR A 405 11.02 6.60 0.30
N THR A 406 10.74 7.63 -0.49
CA THR A 406 10.89 7.54 -1.94
C THR A 406 12.38 7.39 -2.24
N GLU A 407 12.74 6.36 -2.97
CA GLU A 407 14.14 6.06 -3.28
C GLU A 407 14.63 6.86 -4.48
N ILE A 408 15.90 7.26 -4.45
CA ILE A 408 16.62 7.78 -5.59
C ILE A 408 17.68 6.76 -6.02
N PHE A 409 17.93 6.70 -7.33
CA PHE A 409 18.94 5.83 -7.91
C PHE A 409 20.11 6.67 -8.39
N VAL A 410 21.26 6.45 -7.80
CA VAL A 410 22.49 7.20 -8.09
C VAL A 410 23.59 6.27 -8.56
N PHE A 411 24.58 6.79 -9.28
CA PHE A 411 25.62 5.99 -9.93
C PHE A 411 26.98 6.23 -9.29
N THR A 412 27.76 5.16 -9.13
CA THR A 412 29.21 5.27 -8.90
C THR A 412 29.91 5.72 -10.22
N PRO A 413 31.15 6.20 -10.18
CA PRO A 413 31.91 6.49 -11.40
C PRO A 413 32.13 5.28 -12.30
N LYS A 414 31.99 4.06 -11.75
CA LYS A 414 32.09 2.79 -12.50
C LYS A 414 30.77 2.37 -13.14
N GLY A 415 29.67 3.11 -12.89
CA GLY A 415 28.35 2.79 -13.38
C GLY A 415 27.51 1.89 -12.49
N ASP A 416 28.02 1.48 -11.29
CA ASP A 416 27.22 0.71 -10.36
C ASP A 416 26.09 1.58 -9.79
N ILE A 417 24.89 1.02 -9.72
CA ILE A 417 23.72 1.72 -9.20
C ILE A 417 23.63 1.51 -7.68
N LYS A 418 23.41 2.61 -6.97
CA LYS A 418 23.08 2.61 -5.54
C LYS A 418 21.72 3.22 -5.32
N THR A 419 20.91 2.55 -4.49
CA THR A 419 19.61 3.03 -4.07
C THR A 419 19.77 3.77 -2.75
N LEU A 420 19.25 4.99 -2.67
CA LEU A 420 19.30 5.84 -1.49
C LEU A 420 17.92 6.42 -1.21
N PRO A 421 17.61 6.81 0.04
CA PRO A 421 16.41 7.57 0.36
C PRO A 421 16.34 8.90 -0.41
N GLN A 422 15.14 9.35 -0.74
CA GLN A 422 14.94 10.71 -1.24
C GLN A 422 15.45 11.74 -0.22
N ASN A 423 16.12 12.78 -0.69
CA ASN A 423 16.86 13.77 0.10
C ASN A 423 18.17 13.26 0.72
N ALA A 424 18.61 12.03 0.43
CA ALA A 424 19.93 11.58 0.81
C ALA A 424 21.00 12.55 0.29
N THR A 425 22.04 12.71 1.08
CA THR A 425 23.17 13.62 0.78
C THR A 425 24.37 12.85 0.20
N ALA A 426 25.35 13.58 -0.26
CA ALA A 426 26.62 12.99 -0.69
C ALA A 426 27.33 12.25 0.46
N LEU A 427 27.11 12.65 1.71
CA LEU A 427 27.60 11.95 2.90
C LEU A 427 26.90 10.59 3.08
N ASP A 428 25.56 10.56 2.93
CA ASP A 428 24.80 9.30 3.01
C ASP A 428 25.26 8.30 1.94
N PHE A 429 25.54 8.79 0.72
CA PHE A 429 26.11 7.95 -0.33
C PHE A 429 27.49 7.39 0.04
N ALA A 430 28.35 8.19 0.68
CA ALA A 430 29.67 7.73 1.10
C ALA A 430 29.59 6.59 2.12
N PHE A 431 28.65 6.69 3.09
CA PHE A 431 28.37 5.62 4.06
C PHE A 431 27.70 4.40 3.41
N ALA A 432 26.80 4.60 2.44
CA ALA A 432 26.17 3.53 1.67
C ALA A 432 27.17 2.72 0.79
N LEU A 433 28.31 3.31 0.44
CA LEU A 433 29.40 2.58 -0.20
C LEU A 433 30.14 1.71 0.81
N HIS A 434 30.63 2.30 1.89
CA HIS A 434 31.33 1.63 2.98
C HIS A 434 31.58 2.59 4.14
N THR A 435 31.41 2.13 5.39
CA THR A 435 31.63 2.94 6.60
C THR A 435 33.02 3.63 6.62
N ASN A 436 34.07 2.94 6.19
CA ASN A 436 35.42 3.51 6.12
C ASN A 436 35.54 4.65 5.08
N ILE A 437 34.74 4.62 4.00
CA ILE A 437 34.69 5.72 3.01
C ILE A 437 33.93 6.90 3.62
N GLY A 438 32.80 6.64 4.27
CA GLY A 438 32.04 7.66 4.99
C GLY A 438 32.87 8.39 6.04
N ASN A 439 33.59 7.64 6.87
CA ASN A 439 34.45 8.23 7.93
C ASN A 439 35.61 9.06 7.39
N LYS A 440 36.07 8.81 6.19
CA LYS A 440 37.23 9.48 5.56
C LYS A 440 36.83 10.49 4.49
N CYS A 441 35.55 10.69 4.23
CA CYS A 441 35.13 11.58 3.17
C CYS A 441 35.34 13.05 3.55
N ILE A 442 35.86 13.82 2.60
CA ILE A 442 36.13 15.26 2.74
C ILE A 442 35.30 16.11 1.75
N GLY A 443 34.71 15.49 0.77
CA GLY A 443 33.90 16.13 -0.26
C GLY A 443 33.37 15.12 -1.27
N ALA A 444 32.57 15.59 -2.20
CA ALA A 444 32.08 14.77 -3.28
C ALA A 444 32.02 15.54 -4.60
N LYS A 445 32.08 14.82 -5.71
CA LYS A 445 31.72 15.38 -7.03
C LYS A 445 30.40 14.73 -7.47
N VAL A 446 29.44 15.56 -7.81
CA VAL A 446 28.18 15.14 -8.40
C VAL A 446 28.15 15.62 -9.84
N ASN A 447 28.01 14.70 -10.79
CA ASN A 447 28.06 14.98 -12.22
C ASN A 447 29.29 15.80 -12.60
N HIS A 448 30.45 15.39 -12.09
CA HIS A 448 31.78 16.01 -12.26
C HIS A 448 31.96 17.38 -11.60
N ARG A 449 30.99 17.90 -10.84
CA ARG A 449 31.08 19.16 -10.10
C ARG A 449 31.33 18.92 -8.63
N LEU A 450 32.29 19.63 -8.05
CA LEU A 450 32.57 19.57 -6.61
C LEU A 450 31.38 20.13 -5.83
N VAL A 451 30.91 19.36 -4.84
CA VAL A 451 29.78 19.74 -3.98
C VAL A 451 30.12 19.46 -2.51
N PRO A 452 29.48 20.17 -1.56
CA PRO A 452 29.60 19.88 -0.15
C PRO A 452 29.00 18.51 0.19
N LEU A 453 29.41 17.90 1.31
CA LEU A 453 28.85 16.62 1.77
C LEU A 453 27.36 16.67 2.09
N SER A 454 26.82 17.83 2.43
CA SER A 454 25.40 18.09 2.67
C SER A 454 24.58 18.27 1.37
N HIS A 455 25.20 18.17 0.19
CA HIS A 455 24.50 18.30 -1.08
C HIS A 455 23.48 17.17 -1.25
N ARG A 456 22.21 17.51 -1.50
CA ARG A 456 21.12 16.55 -1.72
C ARG A 456 21.22 15.97 -3.13
N LEU A 457 21.13 14.65 -3.19
CA LEU A 457 21.23 13.88 -4.43
C LEU A 457 19.88 13.74 -5.12
N SER A 458 19.93 13.59 -6.43
CA SER A 458 18.77 13.31 -7.28
C SER A 458 18.96 12.02 -8.09
N SER A 459 17.86 11.37 -8.47
CA SER A 459 17.97 10.19 -9.34
C SER A 459 18.67 10.54 -10.65
N GLY A 460 19.65 9.70 -11.02
CA GLY A 460 20.49 9.90 -12.21
C GLY A 460 21.84 10.54 -11.92
N ASP A 461 22.08 11.05 -10.71
CA ASP A 461 23.37 11.64 -10.36
C ASP A 461 24.48 10.59 -10.35
N GLN A 462 25.63 10.94 -10.92
CA GLN A 462 26.88 10.20 -10.79
C GLN A 462 27.73 10.83 -9.70
N ILE A 463 28.14 10.03 -8.69
CA ILE A 463 28.79 10.54 -7.48
C ILE A 463 30.15 9.92 -7.31
N GLU A 464 31.17 10.76 -7.18
CA GLU A 464 32.55 10.39 -6.81
C GLU A 464 32.85 10.95 -5.41
N ILE A 465 33.22 10.09 -4.45
CA ILE A 465 33.57 10.50 -3.09
C ILE A 465 35.07 10.77 -3.01
N LEU A 466 35.41 11.94 -2.45
CA LEU A 466 36.78 12.33 -2.16
C LEU A 466 37.12 12.02 -0.71
N THR A 467 38.17 11.25 -0.49
CA THR A 467 38.59 10.82 0.85
C THR A 467 39.98 11.34 1.19
N SER A 468 40.23 11.54 2.49
CA SER A 468 41.59 11.83 3.03
C SER A 468 41.95 10.83 4.10
N ARG A 469 43.24 10.41 4.10
CA ARG A 469 43.76 9.48 5.11
C ARG A 469 43.86 10.11 6.50
N SER A 470 43.95 11.42 6.57
CA SER A 470 44.05 12.17 7.83
C SER A 470 42.71 12.56 8.42
N GLN A 471 41.60 12.35 7.68
CA GLN A 471 40.24 12.67 8.14
C GLN A 471 39.78 11.65 9.16
N GLN A 472 39.25 12.15 10.29
CA GLN A 472 38.52 11.38 11.28
C GLN A 472 37.19 12.09 11.54
N PRO A 473 36.11 11.35 11.86
CA PRO A 473 34.82 11.95 12.26
C PRO A 473 35.07 12.85 13.49
N GLN A 474 34.57 14.06 13.46
CA GLN A 474 34.49 14.91 14.66
C GLN A 474 33.23 14.53 15.42
N ALA A 475 33.33 14.36 16.74
CA ALA A 475 32.22 14.04 17.63
C ALA A 475 31.20 15.18 17.71
#